data_0876ed6281a1de70f01856437646e721
#
_entry.id   0876ed6281a1de70f01856437646e721
#
_cell.length_a   1.000
_cell.length_b   1.000
_cell.length_c   1.000
_cell.angle_alpha   90.00
_cell.angle_beta   90.00
_cell.angle_gamma   90.00
#
_symmetry.space_group_name_H-M   'P 1'
#
loop_
_entity.id
_entity.type
_entity.pdbx_description
1 polymer ?
#
loop_
_entity_poly.entity_id
_entity_poly.type
_entity_poly.pdbx_seq_one_letter_code
_entity_poly.pdbx_strand_id
1 'polypeptide(L)'
;FKRRGRPSSVFSPRAARIKRQLLIHADRALLQKELAELADVDAGYTSKIVRRLEDGGMVQRDDAGRVRPKDLALLLDAWSQDYTFDKHRIVRGQVAGRSSDQVVKRIATALKAAGAPHAATGLSGAWLLTKFATFRVTTFFVDEAGIELLSSEVGFVEEERGANTWLVVPNDEGVLHGVSSQHGVRCAHPVQVYL
;
A
#
# COMPACT_ATOMS: atom_id res chain seq x y z
N PHE A 1 -16.67 27.93 23.69
CA PHE A 1 -17.04 26.59 23.19
C PHE A 1 -15.99 26.16 22.18
N LYS A 2 -15.01 25.32 22.56
CA LYS A 2 -14.08 24.67 21.65
C LYS A 2 -14.88 23.64 20.83
N ARG A 3 -15.07 23.87 19.52
CA ARG A 3 -15.56 22.85 18.59
C ARG A 3 -14.65 21.64 18.70
N ARG A 4 -15.16 20.52 19.20
CA ARG A 4 -14.50 19.23 19.09
C ARG A 4 -14.26 18.98 17.61
N GLY A 5 -12.99 18.93 17.20
CA GLY A 5 -12.62 18.59 15.84
C GLY A 5 -13.25 17.24 15.46
N ARG A 6 -13.67 17.13 14.20
CA ARG A 6 -14.22 15.90 13.61
C ARG A 6 -13.33 14.73 14.02
N PRO A 7 -13.88 13.63 14.55
CA PRO A 7 -13.05 12.50 14.94
C PRO A 7 -12.20 12.08 13.73
N SER A 8 -10.87 12.08 13.87
CA SER A 8 -10.00 11.57 12.80
C SER A 8 -10.38 10.10 12.58
N SER A 9 -10.82 9.77 11.37
CA SER A 9 -11.16 8.40 11.01
C SER A 9 -9.97 7.47 11.30
N VAL A 10 -10.22 6.32 11.90
CA VAL A 10 -9.20 5.27 12.04
C VAL A 10 -8.75 4.73 10.67
N PHE A 11 -9.44 5.11 9.62
CA PHE A 11 -9.16 4.74 8.23
C PHE A 11 -8.55 5.87 7.39
N SER A 12 -8.16 7.00 8.01
CA SER A 12 -7.38 8.03 7.30
C SER A 12 -6.05 7.46 6.79
N PRO A 13 -5.46 8.03 5.72
CA PRO A 13 -4.20 7.54 5.15
C PRO A 13 -3.09 7.38 6.19
N ARG A 14 -2.92 8.38 7.07
CA ARG A 14 -1.93 8.33 8.16
C ARG A 14 -2.25 7.24 9.20
N ALA A 15 -3.52 7.03 9.55
CA ALA A 15 -3.91 5.94 10.45
C ALA A 15 -3.74 4.56 9.78
N ALA A 16 -3.85 4.49 8.47
CA ALA A 16 -3.61 3.29 7.69
C ALA A 16 -2.19 2.75 7.85
N ARG A 17 -1.18 3.61 8.07
CA ARG A 17 0.19 3.16 8.36
C ARG A 17 0.25 2.27 9.60
N ILE A 18 -0.45 2.63 10.66
CA ILE A 18 -0.51 1.86 11.93
C ILE A 18 -1.16 0.48 11.70
N LYS A 19 -2.31 0.46 11.03
CA LYS A 19 -3.01 -0.82 10.73
C LYS A 19 -2.17 -1.73 9.84
N ARG A 20 -1.50 -1.15 8.84
CA ARG A 20 -0.60 -1.89 7.96
C ARG A 20 0.51 -2.56 8.75
N GLN A 21 1.16 -1.87 9.69
CA GLN A 21 2.20 -2.46 10.51
C GLN A 21 1.67 -3.58 11.42
N LEU A 22 0.48 -3.43 11.98
CA LEU A 22 -0.17 -4.49 12.76
C LEU A 22 -0.45 -5.75 11.91
N LEU A 23 -0.79 -5.58 10.64
CA LEU A 23 -1.05 -6.70 9.72
C LEU A 23 0.24 -7.29 9.13
N ILE A 24 1.26 -6.46 8.87
CA ILE A 24 2.59 -6.93 8.42
C ILE A 24 3.25 -7.79 9.50
N HIS A 25 3.13 -7.39 10.77
CA HIS A 25 3.72 -8.07 11.93
C HIS A 25 2.67 -8.87 12.72
N ALA A 26 1.76 -9.52 12.02
CA ALA A 26 0.66 -10.25 12.63
C ALA A 26 1.09 -11.47 13.48
N ASP A 27 2.31 -11.95 13.26
CA ASP A 27 2.94 -13.06 13.97
C ASP A 27 3.36 -12.71 15.40
N ARG A 28 3.41 -11.42 15.78
CA ARG A 28 3.83 -10.95 17.09
C ARG A 28 3.06 -9.73 17.58
N ALA A 29 3.06 -9.53 18.89
CA ALA A 29 2.57 -8.30 19.51
C ALA A 29 3.67 -7.21 19.52
N LEU A 30 3.32 -5.96 19.21
CA LEU A 30 4.22 -4.81 19.12
C LEU A 30 4.06 -3.88 20.32
N LEU A 31 5.17 -3.39 20.88
CA LEU A 31 5.10 -2.25 21.78
C LEU A 31 4.56 -1.03 21.02
N GLN A 32 3.79 -0.19 21.70
CA GLN A 32 3.19 0.99 21.04
C GLN A 32 4.24 1.96 20.51
N LYS A 33 5.41 2.07 21.17
CA LYS A 33 6.55 2.86 20.70
C LYS A 33 7.12 2.28 19.41
N GLU A 34 7.36 0.97 19.36
CA GLU A 34 7.82 0.26 18.18
C GLU A 34 6.84 0.41 17.00
N LEU A 35 5.53 0.28 17.29
CA LEU A 35 4.49 0.48 16.28
C LEU A 35 4.50 1.90 15.71
N ALA A 36 4.76 2.91 16.53
CA ALA A 36 4.88 4.30 16.10
C ALA A 36 6.08 4.50 15.18
N GLU A 37 7.23 3.94 15.53
CA GLU A 37 8.47 3.97 14.75
C GLU A 37 8.29 3.26 13.40
N LEU A 38 7.76 2.03 13.39
CA LEU A 38 7.49 1.25 12.18
C LEU A 38 6.49 1.94 11.24
N ALA A 39 5.49 2.61 11.81
CA ALA A 39 4.45 3.31 11.04
C ALA A 39 4.90 4.71 10.59
N ASP A 40 6.05 5.20 11.04
CA ASP A 40 6.50 6.58 10.83
C ASP A 40 5.42 7.60 11.26
N VAL A 41 4.94 7.45 12.51
CA VAL A 41 3.88 8.27 13.08
C VAL A 41 4.24 8.62 14.52
N ASP A 42 3.90 9.83 14.97
CA ASP A 42 4.16 10.22 16.36
C ASP A 42 3.42 9.34 17.39
N ALA A 43 4.04 9.18 18.57
CA ALA A 43 3.54 8.29 19.62
C ALA A 43 2.15 8.71 20.13
N GLY A 44 1.83 10.00 20.21
CA GLY A 44 0.54 10.50 20.66
C GLY A 44 -0.58 10.15 19.70
N TYR A 45 -0.32 10.29 18.38
CA TYR A 45 -1.27 9.89 17.36
C TYR A 45 -1.44 8.37 17.33
N THR A 46 -0.35 7.61 17.42
CA THR A 46 -0.37 6.15 17.51
C THR A 46 -1.22 5.68 18.70
N SER A 47 -1.02 6.26 19.90
CA SER A 47 -1.82 5.95 21.08
C SER A 47 -3.32 6.19 20.85
N LYS A 48 -3.66 7.31 20.22
CA LYS A 48 -5.05 7.65 19.91
C LYS A 48 -5.71 6.65 18.94
N ILE A 49 -4.96 6.23 17.91
CA ILE A 49 -5.49 5.27 16.91
C ILE A 49 -5.60 3.88 17.52
N VAL A 50 -4.58 3.42 18.25
CA VAL A 50 -4.60 2.12 18.93
C VAL A 50 -5.78 2.02 19.89
N ARG A 51 -6.02 3.05 20.73
CA ARG A 51 -7.19 3.07 21.62
C ARG A 51 -8.51 2.90 20.87
N ARG A 52 -8.67 3.59 19.74
CA ARG A 52 -9.88 3.47 18.92
C ARG A 52 -10.05 2.11 18.26
N LEU A 53 -8.96 1.49 17.83
CA LEU A 53 -8.98 0.12 17.32
C LEU A 53 -9.32 -0.87 18.44
N GLU A 54 -8.84 -0.62 19.65
CA GLU A 54 -9.14 -1.41 20.85
C GLU A 54 -10.62 -1.27 21.27
N ASP A 55 -11.12 -0.03 21.34
CA ASP A 55 -12.54 0.28 21.59
C ASP A 55 -13.47 -0.35 20.55
N GLY A 56 -13.01 -0.46 19.30
CA GLY A 56 -13.70 -1.14 18.21
C GLY A 56 -13.51 -2.67 18.18
N GLY A 57 -12.78 -3.25 19.15
CA GLY A 57 -12.54 -4.69 19.24
C GLY A 57 -11.62 -5.26 18.15
N MET A 58 -10.91 -4.42 17.40
CA MET A 58 -10.03 -4.83 16.28
C MET A 58 -8.64 -5.24 16.75
N VAL A 59 -8.18 -4.69 17.87
CA VAL A 59 -6.89 -5.02 18.48
C VAL A 59 -7.07 -5.32 19.96
N GLN A 60 -6.08 -5.99 20.54
CA GLN A 60 -6.00 -6.28 21.96
C GLN A 60 -4.59 -6.04 22.47
N ARG A 61 -4.47 -5.83 23.80
CA ARG A 61 -3.18 -5.76 24.50
C ARG A 61 -2.92 -7.06 25.23
N ASP A 62 -1.66 -7.43 25.31
CA ASP A 62 -1.20 -8.46 26.24
C ASP A 62 -0.85 -7.86 27.63
N ASP A 63 -0.47 -8.71 28.57
CA ASP A 63 -0.11 -8.32 29.94
C ASP A 63 1.10 -7.35 30.00
N ALA A 64 1.94 -7.36 28.98
CA ALA A 64 3.06 -6.43 28.82
C ALA A 64 2.68 -5.12 28.11
N GLY A 65 1.39 -4.92 27.79
CA GLY A 65 0.87 -3.74 27.08
C GLY A 65 1.18 -3.70 25.58
N ARG A 66 1.68 -4.80 25.01
CA ARG A 66 1.96 -4.91 23.57
C ARG A 66 0.66 -5.11 22.81
N VAL A 67 0.57 -4.54 21.63
CA VAL A 67 -0.63 -4.49 20.77
C VAL A 67 -0.52 -5.52 19.66
N ARG A 68 -1.60 -6.25 19.41
CA ARG A 68 -1.75 -7.14 18.27
C ARG A 68 -3.19 -7.11 17.73
N PRO A 69 -3.44 -7.45 16.47
CA PRO A 69 -4.80 -7.70 16.00
C PRO A 69 -5.48 -8.77 16.87
N LYS A 70 -6.75 -8.55 17.18
CA LYS A 70 -7.57 -9.55 17.88
C LYS A 70 -8.00 -10.63 16.87
N ASP A 71 -8.36 -10.19 15.67
CA ASP A 71 -8.71 -11.00 14.52
C ASP A 71 -8.18 -10.30 13.27
N LEU A 72 -7.34 -11.00 12.50
CA LEU A 72 -6.71 -10.45 11.29
C LEU A 72 -7.73 -10.22 10.20
N ALA A 73 -8.66 -11.14 10.01
CA ALA A 73 -9.69 -11.03 8.99
C ALA A 73 -10.61 -9.83 9.30
N LEU A 74 -11.04 -9.70 10.55
CA LEU A 74 -11.88 -8.58 10.97
C LEU A 74 -11.20 -7.22 10.72
N LEU A 75 -9.91 -7.08 11.07
CA LEU A 75 -9.17 -5.83 10.85
C LEU A 75 -9.00 -5.53 9.35
N LEU A 76 -8.70 -6.55 8.54
CA LEU A 76 -8.51 -6.41 7.11
C LEU A 76 -9.83 -6.10 6.39
N ASP A 77 -10.90 -6.80 6.74
CA ASP A 77 -12.25 -6.59 6.16
C ASP A 77 -12.79 -5.20 6.49
N ALA A 78 -12.68 -4.77 7.76
CA ALA A 78 -13.07 -3.43 8.16
C ALA A 78 -12.27 -2.34 7.41
N TRP A 79 -10.99 -2.61 7.12
CA TRP A 79 -10.20 -1.68 6.34
C TRP A 79 -10.56 -1.70 4.87
N SER A 80 -10.79 -2.86 4.27
CA SER A 80 -11.16 -3.00 2.85
C SER A 80 -12.49 -2.32 2.54
N GLN A 81 -13.45 -2.32 3.46
CA GLN A 81 -14.74 -1.63 3.31
C GLN A 81 -14.60 -0.09 3.26
N ASP A 82 -13.59 0.49 3.92
CA ASP A 82 -13.35 1.94 3.94
C ASP A 82 -12.27 2.38 2.92
N TYR A 83 -11.46 1.42 2.46
CA TYR A 83 -10.41 1.69 1.49
C TYR A 83 -11.01 1.93 0.11
N THR A 84 -10.57 3.01 -0.53
CA THR A 84 -11.00 3.35 -1.88
C THR A 84 -9.76 3.66 -2.71
N PHE A 85 -9.48 2.81 -3.69
CA PHE A 85 -8.32 2.96 -4.56
C PHE A 85 -8.31 4.28 -5.32
N ASP A 86 -9.50 4.81 -5.67
CA ASP A 86 -9.67 6.08 -6.37
C ASP A 86 -9.28 7.33 -5.54
N LYS A 87 -8.96 7.17 -4.25
CA LYS A 87 -8.37 8.25 -3.45
C LYS A 87 -6.89 8.50 -3.79
N HIS A 88 -6.26 7.61 -4.52
CA HIS A 88 -4.95 7.84 -5.12
C HIS A 88 -5.10 8.57 -6.45
N ARG A 89 -4.05 9.28 -6.88
CA ARG A 89 -4.01 9.81 -8.24
C ARG A 89 -3.58 8.68 -9.19
N ILE A 90 -4.43 8.35 -10.15
CA ILE A 90 -4.20 7.28 -11.12
C ILE A 90 -3.95 7.91 -12.49
N VAL A 91 -2.77 7.68 -13.05
CA VAL A 91 -2.42 8.03 -14.43
C VAL A 91 -2.50 6.76 -15.26
N ARG A 92 -3.44 6.72 -16.18
CA ARG A 92 -3.66 5.58 -17.08
C ARG A 92 -2.93 5.80 -18.37
N GLY A 93 -2.36 4.76 -18.94
CA GLY A 93 -1.62 4.88 -20.18
C GLY A 93 -1.20 3.54 -20.76
N GLN A 94 -0.32 3.62 -21.73
CA GLN A 94 0.18 2.47 -22.45
C GLN A 94 1.71 2.39 -22.40
N VAL A 95 2.20 1.18 -22.24
CA VAL A 95 3.61 0.81 -22.44
C VAL A 95 3.63 -0.33 -23.46
N ALA A 96 4.42 -0.17 -24.52
CA ALA A 96 4.56 -1.21 -25.53
C ALA A 96 5.19 -2.48 -24.95
N GLY A 97 4.59 -3.64 -25.23
CA GLY A 97 5.08 -4.94 -24.81
C GLY A 97 4.29 -6.08 -25.42
N ARG A 98 4.93 -7.23 -25.60
CA ARG A 98 4.31 -8.43 -26.18
C ARG A 98 3.39 -9.16 -25.17
N SER A 99 3.60 -8.92 -23.88
CA SER A 99 2.82 -9.51 -22.79
C SER A 99 2.83 -8.59 -21.56
N SER A 100 1.85 -8.74 -20.70
CA SER A 100 1.76 -8.01 -19.42
C SER A 100 2.98 -8.27 -18.52
N ASP A 101 3.52 -9.50 -18.50
CA ASP A 101 4.74 -9.85 -17.77
C ASP A 101 5.97 -9.07 -18.29
N GLN A 102 6.10 -8.92 -19.61
CA GLN A 102 7.17 -8.10 -20.19
C GLN A 102 7.03 -6.62 -19.79
N VAL A 103 5.81 -6.08 -19.81
CA VAL A 103 5.54 -4.69 -19.40
C VAL A 103 5.92 -4.48 -17.93
N VAL A 104 5.51 -5.38 -17.03
CA VAL A 104 5.88 -5.34 -15.61
C VAL A 104 7.40 -5.31 -15.43
N LYS A 105 8.14 -6.21 -16.12
CA LYS A 105 9.59 -6.29 -16.00
C LYS A 105 10.29 -5.04 -16.54
N ARG A 106 9.85 -4.49 -17.67
CA ARG A 106 10.40 -3.25 -18.23
C ARG A 106 10.24 -2.08 -17.26
N ILE A 107 9.04 -1.86 -16.73
CA ILE A 107 8.74 -0.81 -15.77
C ILE A 107 9.59 -0.99 -14.50
N ALA A 108 9.58 -2.19 -13.92
CA ALA A 108 10.35 -2.48 -12.70
C ALA A 108 11.86 -2.27 -12.89
N THR A 109 12.41 -2.65 -14.05
CA THR A 109 13.83 -2.47 -14.38
C THR A 109 14.21 -1.00 -14.46
N ALA A 110 13.42 -0.17 -15.16
CA ALA A 110 13.65 1.26 -15.28
C ALA A 110 13.59 1.97 -13.92
N LEU A 111 12.53 1.73 -13.14
CA LEU A 111 12.38 2.32 -11.81
C LEU A 111 13.48 1.89 -10.84
N LYS A 112 13.88 0.61 -10.88
CA LYS A 112 14.98 0.10 -10.04
C LYS A 112 16.32 0.72 -10.43
N ALA A 113 16.62 0.84 -11.72
CA ALA A 113 17.87 1.43 -12.20
C ALA A 113 18.02 2.89 -11.77
N ALA A 114 16.91 3.63 -11.73
CA ALA A 114 16.88 5.02 -11.26
C ALA A 114 16.81 5.17 -9.73
N GLY A 115 16.68 4.07 -8.97
CA GLY A 115 16.48 4.13 -7.53
C GLY A 115 15.13 4.73 -7.11
N ALA A 116 14.17 4.84 -8.03
CA ALA A 116 12.89 5.46 -7.77
C ALA A 116 12.02 4.62 -6.80
N PRO A 117 11.30 5.25 -5.85
CA PRO A 117 10.35 4.55 -4.99
C PRO A 117 9.23 3.92 -5.82
N HIS A 118 9.04 2.61 -5.71
CA HIS A 118 7.98 1.93 -6.46
C HIS A 118 7.59 0.58 -5.87
N ALA A 119 6.40 0.12 -6.21
CA ALA A 119 5.97 -1.27 -5.99
C ALA A 119 4.85 -1.66 -6.96
N ALA A 120 4.93 -2.85 -7.53
CA ALA A 120 3.80 -3.45 -8.26
C ALA A 120 2.64 -3.71 -7.28
N THR A 121 1.40 -3.48 -7.73
CA THR A 121 0.18 -3.65 -6.92
C THR A 121 -1.00 -4.09 -7.80
N GLY A 122 -2.20 -4.11 -7.25
CA GLY A 122 -3.40 -4.54 -7.98
C GLY A 122 -3.25 -5.95 -8.56
N LEU A 123 -3.82 -6.18 -9.74
CA LEU A 123 -3.77 -7.51 -10.37
C LEU A 123 -2.36 -7.96 -10.75
N SER A 124 -1.47 -7.03 -11.14
CA SER A 124 -0.07 -7.36 -11.40
C SER A 124 0.68 -7.76 -10.13
N GLY A 125 0.40 -7.08 -9.00
CA GLY A 125 0.93 -7.46 -7.69
C GLY A 125 0.40 -8.82 -7.23
N ALA A 126 -0.90 -9.05 -7.35
CA ALA A 126 -1.52 -10.34 -7.03
C ALA A 126 -0.93 -11.49 -7.84
N TRP A 127 -0.69 -11.27 -9.14
CA TRP A 127 -0.04 -12.27 -10.00
C TRP A 127 1.42 -12.52 -9.58
N LEU A 128 2.18 -11.49 -9.22
CA LEU A 128 3.56 -11.67 -8.74
C LEU A 128 3.59 -12.53 -7.47
N LEU A 129 2.63 -12.37 -6.57
CA LEU A 129 2.53 -13.09 -5.30
C LEU A 129 2.06 -14.54 -5.47
N THR A 130 1.10 -14.79 -6.38
CA THR A 130 0.37 -16.07 -6.39
C THR A 130 0.52 -16.88 -7.68
N LYS A 131 0.83 -16.22 -8.80
CA LYS A 131 0.82 -16.79 -10.17
C LYS A 131 -0.53 -17.42 -10.57
N PHE A 132 -1.60 -17.10 -9.84
CA PHE A 132 -2.88 -17.78 -9.98
C PHE A 132 -3.68 -17.35 -11.22
N ALA A 133 -3.68 -16.06 -11.54
CA ALA A 133 -4.48 -15.53 -12.65
C ALA A 133 -3.66 -14.62 -13.56
N THR A 134 -4.02 -14.57 -14.83
CA THR A 134 -3.45 -13.61 -15.78
C THR A 134 -4.05 -12.21 -15.54
N PHE A 135 -3.31 -11.18 -15.91
CA PHE A 135 -3.74 -9.80 -15.83
C PHE A 135 -3.49 -9.07 -17.17
N ARG A 136 -4.26 -8.02 -17.41
CA ARG A 136 -4.12 -7.19 -18.62
C ARG A 136 -3.57 -5.81 -18.29
N VAL A 137 -3.83 -5.32 -17.09
CA VAL A 137 -3.39 -4.01 -16.63
C VAL A 137 -2.27 -4.18 -15.62
N THR A 138 -1.12 -3.59 -15.95
CA THR A 138 0.03 -3.47 -15.06
C THR A 138 -0.17 -2.28 -14.14
N THR A 139 -0.08 -2.46 -12.82
CA THR A 139 -0.30 -1.39 -11.86
C THR A 139 0.90 -1.24 -10.94
N PHE A 140 1.43 -0.01 -10.84
CA PHE A 140 2.54 0.33 -9.96
C PHE A 140 2.22 1.55 -9.11
N PHE A 141 2.54 1.49 -7.82
CA PHE A 141 2.76 2.70 -7.03
C PHE A 141 4.07 3.33 -7.44
N VAL A 142 4.05 4.64 -7.72
CA VAL A 142 5.20 5.47 -8.10
C VAL A 142 4.99 6.88 -7.57
N ASP A 143 6.03 7.72 -7.57
CA ASP A 143 5.90 9.15 -7.40
C ASP A 143 5.78 9.88 -8.76
N GLU A 144 5.66 11.21 -8.74
CA GLU A 144 5.57 12.02 -9.97
C GLU A 144 6.83 11.88 -10.83
N ALA A 145 8.00 11.87 -10.21
CA ALA A 145 9.27 11.70 -10.91
C ALA A 145 9.36 10.32 -11.59
N GLY A 146 8.78 9.29 -10.97
CA GLY A 146 8.68 7.97 -11.57
C GLY A 146 7.80 7.93 -12.82
N ILE A 147 6.75 8.75 -12.90
CA ILE A 147 5.92 8.85 -14.13
C ILE A 147 6.73 9.48 -15.27
N GLU A 148 7.42 10.60 -14.98
CA GLU A 148 8.27 11.27 -15.98
C GLU A 148 9.39 10.35 -16.47
N LEU A 149 10.05 9.64 -15.56
CA LEU A 149 11.05 8.64 -15.87
C LEU A 149 10.50 7.56 -16.81
N LEU A 150 9.32 7.01 -16.53
CA LEU A 150 8.74 5.95 -17.35
C LEU A 150 8.30 6.45 -18.72
N SER A 151 7.94 7.71 -18.85
CA SER A 151 7.66 8.32 -20.15
C SER A 151 8.91 8.38 -21.01
N SER A 152 10.08 8.71 -20.46
CA SER A 152 11.35 8.77 -21.19
C SER A 152 11.97 7.39 -21.43
N GLU A 153 12.00 6.51 -20.41
CA GLU A 153 12.80 5.28 -20.45
C GLU A 153 12.06 4.08 -21.07
N VAL A 154 10.75 3.99 -20.89
CA VAL A 154 9.96 2.85 -21.39
C VAL A 154 8.88 3.27 -22.39
N GLY A 155 8.78 4.56 -22.70
CA GLY A 155 7.80 5.08 -23.65
C GLY A 155 6.37 4.97 -23.10
N PHE A 156 6.17 5.25 -21.80
CA PHE A 156 4.83 5.38 -21.25
C PHE A 156 4.12 6.59 -21.86
N VAL A 157 2.95 6.37 -22.43
CA VAL A 157 2.11 7.42 -23.01
C VAL A 157 0.78 7.41 -22.28
N GLU A 158 0.41 8.57 -21.72
CA GLU A 158 -0.88 8.73 -21.05
C GLU A 158 -2.02 8.56 -22.05
N GLU A 159 -2.93 7.64 -21.77
CA GLU A 159 -4.06 7.29 -22.63
C GLU A 159 -5.16 6.63 -21.79
N GLU A 160 -6.36 7.21 -21.82
CA GLU A 160 -7.50 6.69 -21.07
C GLU A 160 -8.09 5.42 -21.70
N ARG A 161 -8.14 5.39 -23.04
CA ARG A 161 -8.77 4.28 -23.78
C ARG A 161 -7.76 3.19 -24.08
N GLY A 162 -8.07 1.97 -23.63
CA GLY A 162 -7.21 0.81 -23.91
C GLY A 162 -5.92 0.80 -23.08
N ALA A 163 -5.85 1.55 -21.99
CA ALA A 163 -4.71 1.57 -21.08
C ALA A 163 -4.34 0.14 -20.62
N ASN A 164 -3.06 -0.19 -20.72
CA ASN A 164 -2.50 -1.44 -20.19
C ASN A 164 -1.61 -1.21 -18.95
N THR A 165 -1.44 0.03 -18.55
CA THR A 165 -0.58 0.42 -17.42
C THR A 165 -1.27 1.52 -16.62
N TRP A 166 -1.32 1.33 -15.30
CA TRP A 166 -1.79 2.32 -14.35
C TRP A 166 -0.64 2.70 -13.42
N LEU A 167 -0.23 3.94 -13.46
CA LEU A 167 0.75 4.52 -12.56
C LEU A 167 -0.01 5.26 -11.46
N VAL A 168 0.20 4.87 -10.24
CA VAL A 168 -0.58 5.31 -9.08
C VAL A 168 0.30 6.11 -8.15
N VAL A 169 0.06 7.42 -8.07
CA VAL A 169 0.69 8.26 -7.05
C VAL A 169 -0.11 8.12 -5.76
N PRO A 170 0.47 7.49 -4.73
CA PRO A 170 -0.26 7.22 -3.52
C PRO A 170 -0.56 8.51 -2.73
N ASN A 171 -1.72 8.55 -2.10
CA ASN A 171 -2.08 9.63 -1.18
C ASN A 171 -1.34 9.56 0.17
N ASP A 172 -0.58 8.48 0.39
CA ASP A 172 0.29 8.26 1.55
C ASP A 172 1.36 7.22 1.20
N GLU A 173 2.61 7.54 1.48
CA GLU A 173 3.78 6.69 1.18
C GLU A 173 3.79 5.36 1.95
N GLY A 174 3.00 5.26 3.01
CA GLY A 174 2.85 4.03 3.77
C GLY A 174 2.42 2.81 2.93
N VAL A 175 1.89 3.00 1.72
CA VAL A 175 1.61 1.89 0.78
C VAL A 175 2.88 1.11 0.42
N LEU A 176 4.06 1.72 0.56
CA LEU A 176 5.36 1.09 0.31
C LEU A 176 5.93 0.35 1.52
N HIS A 177 5.27 0.39 2.68
CA HIS A 177 5.72 -0.38 3.83
C HIS A 177 5.59 -1.88 3.58
N GLY A 178 6.63 -2.64 3.91
CA GLY A 178 6.66 -4.08 3.71
C GLY A 178 6.81 -4.54 2.26
N VAL A 179 7.24 -3.65 1.34
CA VAL A 179 7.59 -4.03 -0.04
C VAL A 179 8.66 -5.10 -0.03
N SER A 180 8.44 -6.15 -0.82
CA SER A 180 9.38 -7.26 -1.00
C SER A 180 9.68 -7.51 -2.48
N SER A 181 10.75 -8.27 -2.76
CA SER A 181 11.07 -8.65 -4.14
C SER A 181 10.36 -9.95 -4.50
N GLN A 182 9.54 -9.92 -5.54
CA GLN A 182 8.87 -11.08 -6.10
C GLN A 182 9.32 -11.29 -7.55
N HIS A 183 10.05 -12.37 -7.80
CA HIS A 183 10.62 -12.65 -9.14
C HIS A 183 11.44 -11.48 -9.72
N GLY A 184 12.19 -10.78 -8.87
CA GLY A 184 13.02 -9.64 -9.25
C GLY A 184 12.28 -8.30 -9.37
N VAL A 185 10.97 -8.28 -9.15
CA VAL A 185 10.12 -7.08 -9.17
C VAL A 185 9.76 -6.68 -7.72
N ARG A 186 9.89 -5.41 -7.38
CA ARG A 186 9.40 -4.88 -6.10
C ARG A 186 7.87 -4.94 -6.09
N CYS A 187 7.30 -5.65 -5.14
CA CYS A 187 5.86 -5.85 -4.99
C CYS A 187 5.39 -5.30 -3.65
N ALA A 188 4.26 -4.63 -3.63
CA ALA A 188 3.62 -4.18 -2.41
C ALA A 188 3.30 -5.39 -1.50
N HIS A 189 3.26 -5.14 -0.19
CA HIS A 189 2.90 -6.19 0.76
C HIS A 189 1.52 -6.80 0.43
N PRO A 190 1.30 -8.12 0.63
CA PRO A 190 0.03 -8.78 0.33
C PRO A 190 -1.21 -8.06 0.88
N VAL A 191 -1.13 -7.49 2.09
CA VAL A 191 -2.19 -6.65 2.67
C VAL A 191 -2.55 -5.47 1.76
N GLN A 192 -1.54 -4.78 1.18
CA GLN A 192 -1.79 -3.64 0.30
C GLN A 192 -2.27 -4.07 -1.08
N VAL A 193 -1.86 -5.24 -1.55
CA VAL A 193 -2.33 -5.82 -2.83
C VAL A 193 -3.79 -6.28 -2.73
N TYR A 194 -4.21 -6.74 -1.54
CA TYR A 194 -5.59 -7.14 -1.26
C TYR A 194 -6.55 -5.94 -1.24
N LEU A 195 -6.11 -4.78 -0.73
CA LEU A 195 -6.89 -3.53 -0.67
C LEU A 195 -7.06 -2.90 -2.06
#